data_0e0d0dad5391e6a85cc526ec152ac2eb
#
_entry.id   0e0d0dad5391e6a85cc526ec152ac2eb
#
_cell.length_a   1.000
_cell.length_b   1.000
_cell.length_c   1.000
_cell.angle_alpha   90.00
_cell.angle_beta   90.00
_cell.angle_gamma   90.00
#
_symmetry.space_group_name_H-M   'P 1'
#
loop_
_entity.id
_entity.type
_entity.pdbx_description
1 polymer ?
#
loop_
_entity_poly.entity_id
_entity_poly.type
_entity_poly.pdbx_seq_one_letter_code
_entity_poly.pdbx_strand_id
1 'polypeptide(L)'
;EHGDVVTLFHEFGHLIHNIVGGHQRWVRFSGVATEWDFVEAPSQLLEEWAWDAEVLATFTANAAGEPIPAELVEKMVVADRFGRALEVRRQLGHANVSYHLHVDRPADLQAATEHWYRVTSPVQPLPGVHSYAGFGHLTGYGACYYTYQWSLVIARDLLSGFGGDLLNAEAG
;
A
#
# COMPACT_ATOMS: atom_id res chain seq x y z
N GLU A 1 14.64 6.63 -6.46
CA GLU A 1 14.74 6.31 -5.02
C GLU A 1 14.16 4.92 -4.74
N HIS A 2 14.45 4.32 -3.56
CA HIS A 2 13.93 2.98 -3.26
C HIS A 2 12.38 2.94 -3.24
N GLY A 3 11.75 4.01 -2.77
CA GLY A 3 10.28 4.14 -2.83
C GLY A 3 9.70 4.01 -4.23
N ASP A 4 10.42 4.45 -5.26
CA ASP A 4 9.96 4.31 -6.65
C ASP A 4 10.02 2.85 -7.10
N VAL A 5 10.99 2.07 -6.58
CA VAL A 5 11.09 0.62 -6.82
C VAL A 5 9.90 -0.09 -6.16
N VAL A 6 9.57 0.23 -4.91
CA VAL A 6 8.40 -0.32 -4.22
C VAL A 6 7.13 -0.01 -5.00
N THR A 7 6.96 1.24 -5.46
CA THR A 7 5.81 1.65 -6.28
C THR A 7 5.76 0.87 -7.60
N LEU A 8 6.90 0.64 -8.27
CA LEU A 8 6.93 -0.17 -9.49
C LEU A 8 6.43 -1.59 -9.24
N PHE A 9 6.87 -2.23 -8.16
CA PHE A 9 6.38 -3.57 -7.80
C PHE A 9 4.89 -3.56 -7.44
N HIS A 10 4.41 -2.52 -6.76
CA HIS A 10 2.99 -2.30 -6.48
C HIS A 10 2.16 -2.27 -7.77
N GLU A 11 2.49 -1.39 -8.71
CA GLU A 11 1.78 -1.27 -9.99
C GLU A 11 1.88 -2.55 -10.81
N PHE A 12 3.02 -3.24 -10.74
CA PHE A 12 3.18 -4.53 -11.39
C PHE A 12 2.30 -5.62 -10.76
N GLY A 13 2.03 -5.54 -9.46
CA GLY A 13 1.07 -6.39 -8.75
C GLY A 13 -0.35 -6.22 -9.30
N HIS A 14 -0.79 -5.00 -9.55
CA HIS A 14 -2.06 -4.74 -10.24
C HIS A 14 -2.08 -5.31 -11.66
N LEU A 15 -0.97 -5.19 -12.39
CA LEU A 15 -0.86 -5.76 -13.74
C LEU A 15 -1.00 -7.28 -13.73
N ILE A 16 -0.29 -7.97 -12.82
CA ILE A 16 -0.39 -9.43 -12.67
C ILE A 16 -1.82 -9.81 -12.29
N HIS A 17 -2.42 -9.15 -11.31
CA HIS A 17 -3.80 -9.37 -10.91
C HIS A 17 -4.75 -9.25 -12.11
N ASN A 18 -4.58 -8.21 -12.94
CA ASN A 18 -5.38 -8.00 -14.14
C ASN A 18 -5.23 -9.15 -15.16
N ILE A 19 -4.01 -9.64 -15.37
CA ILE A 19 -3.73 -10.73 -16.32
C ILE A 19 -4.30 -12.06 -15.81
N VAL A 20 -3.97 -12.42 -14.56
CA VAL A 20 -4.37 -13.70 -13.96
C VAL A 20 -5.89 -13.76 -13.73
N GLY A 21 -6.49 -12.64 -13.30
CA GLY A 21 -7.94 -12.49 -13.13
C GLY A 21 -8.73 -12.44 -14.44
N GLY A 22 -8.07 -12.39 -15.61
CA GLY A 22 -8.68 -12.18 -16.92
C GLY A 22 -9.49 -13.35 -17.48
N HIS A 23 -9.55 -14.48 -16.82
CA HIS A 23 -10.17 -15.73 -17.31
C HIS A 23 -11.59 -15.99 -16.78
N GLN A 24 -12.26 -14.97 -16.24
CA GLN A 24 -13.61 -15.13 -15.72
C GLN A 24 -14.66 -15.25 -16.85
N ARG A 25 -15.71 -16.03 -16.60
CA ARG A 25 -16.82 -16.22 -17.54
C ARG A 25 -17.47 -14.89 -17.96
N TRP A 26 -17.50 -13.93 -17.05
CA TRP A 26 -18.13 -12.63 -17.24
C TRP A 26 -17.08 -11.54 -17.18
N VAL A 27 -16.98 -10.72 -18.21
CA VAL A 27 -16.03 -9.59 -18.31
C VAL A 27 -16.12 -8.65 -17.11
N ARG A 28 -17.32 -8.46 -16.54
CA ARG A 28 -17.54 -7.62 -15.36
C ARG A 28 -16.73 -8.05 -14.14
N PHE A 29 -16.37 -9.33 -14.04
CA PHE A 29 -15.63 -9.91 -12.91
C PHE A 29 -14.21 -10.32 -13.33
N SER A 30 -13.72 -9.80 -14.44
CA SER A 30 -12.42 -10.11 -15.00
C SER A 30 -11.40 -9.02 -14.66
N GLY A 31 -10.13 -9.42 -14.60
CA GLY A 31 -9.03 -8.52 -14.31
C GLY A 31 -9.06 -8.03 -12.86
N VAL A 32 -8.87 -6.74 -12.65
CA VAL A 32 -8.90 -6.10 -11.33
C VAL A 32 -10.31 -5.75 -10.84
N ALA A 33 -11.36 -6.24 -11.50
CA ALA A 33 -12.75 -6.01 -11.13
C ALA A 33 -13.15 -6.89 -9.93
N THR A 34 -12.67 -6.53 -8.76
CA THR A 34 -12.90 -7.21 -7.48
C THR A 34 -13.47 -6.24 -6.43
N GLU A 35 -13.72 -6.73 -5.22
CA GLU A 35 -14.09 -5.89 -4.10
C GLU A 35 -12.99 -4.87 -3.80
N TRP A 36 -13.40 -3.64 -3.44
CA TRP A 36 -12.48 -2.54 -3.15
C TRP A 36 -11.52 -2.84 -1.99
N ASP A 37 -11.94 -3.63 -1.02
CA ASP A 37 -11.12 -4.02 0.13
C ASP A 37 -10.17 -5.21 -0.14
N PHE A 38 -10.16 -5.72 -1.36
CA PHE A 38 -9.19 -6.71 -1.82
C PHE A 38 -8.24 -6.18 -2.89
N VAL A 39 -8.62 -5.12 -3.61
CA VAL A 39 -7.92 -4.66 -4.83
C VAL A 39 -6.43 -4.38 -4.62
N GLU A 40 -6.03 -3.97 -3.43
CA GLU A 40 -4.64 -3.68 -3.07
C GLU A 40 -3.86 -4.91 -2.53
N ALA A 41 -4.51 -6.06 -2.33
CA ALA A 41 -3.81 -7.22 -1.76
C ALA A 41 -2.71 -7.77 -2.69
N PRO A 42 -2.93 -7.94 -4.01
CA PRO A 42 -1.87 -8.39 -4.92
C PRO A 42 -0.76 -7.36 -5.11
N SER A 43 -1.10 -6.08 -5.17
CA SER A 43 -0.11 -4.99 -5.31
C SER A 43 0.79 -4.90 -4.08
N GLN A 44 0.21 -4.87 -2.88
CA GLN A 44 0.94 -4.84 -1.61
C GLN A 44 1.71 -6.13 -1.32
N LEU A 45 1.24 -7.27 -1.80
CA LEU A 45 2.01 -8.51 -1.72
C LEU A 45 3.30 -8.38 -2.53
N LEU A 46 3.22 -7.88 -3.76
CA LEU A 46 4.38 -7.80 -4.64
C LEU A 46 5.41 -6.75 -4.19
N GLU A 47 5.02 -5.75 -3.40
CA GLU A 47 5.95 -4.80 -2.77
C GLU A 47 7.05 -5.50 -1.96
N GLU A 48 6.77 -6.69 -1.40
CA GLU A 48 7.74 -7.42 -0.56
C GLU A 48 8.97 -7.88 -1.35
N TRP A 49 8.84 -8.14 -2.67
CA TRP A 49 9.99 -8.45 -3.54
C TRP A 49 10.95 -7.27 -3.69
N ALA A 50 10.48 -6.03 -3.52
CA ALA A 50 11.34 -4.85 -3.51
C ALA A 50 12.21 -4.74 -2.24
N TRP A 51 11.99 -5.60 -1.24
CA TRP A 51 12.76 -5.67 0.00
C TRP A 51 13.59 -6.95 0.12
N ASP A 52 13.61 -7.76 -0.92
CA ASP A 52 14.41 -8.99 -0.98
C ASP A 52 15.78 -8.73 -1.61
N ALA A 53 16.84 -9.17 -0.94
CA ALA A 53 18.21 -8.90 -1.37
C ALA A 53 18.58 -9.64 -2.67
N GLU A 54 18.08 -10.87 -2.87
CA GLU A 54 18.35 -11.65 -4.08
C GLU A 54 17.62 -11.03 -5.27
N VAL A 55 16.38 -10.61 -5.10
CA VAL A 55 15.61 -9.90 -6.13
C VAL A 55 16.30 -8.59 -6.50
N LEU A 56 16.62 -7.75 -5.52
CA LEU A 56 17.28 -6.47 -5.77
C LEU A 56 18.63 -6.62 -6.47
N ALA A 57 19.41 -7.65 -6.13
CA ALA A 57 20.69 -7.91 -6.77
C ALA A 57 20.58 -8.22 -8.28
N THR A 58 19.40 -8.65 -8.76
CA THR A 58 19.22 -8.99 -10.19
C THR A 58 19.21 -7.78 -11.11
N PHE A 59 18.86 -6.59 -10.61
CA PHE A 59 18.68 -5.39 -11.45
C PHE A 59 19.37 -4.13 -10.89
N THR A 60 19.91 -4.16 -9.67
CA THR A 60 20.61 -3.00 -9.11
C THR A 60 22.10 -3.06 -9.42
N ALA A 61 22.70 -1.90 -9.69
CA ALA A 61 24.13 -1.75 -9.83
C ALA A 61 24.58 -0.37 -9.35
N ASN A 62 25.74 -0.32 -8.69
CA ASN A 62 26.44 0.92 -8.40
C ASN A 62 27.27 1.39 -9.62
N ALA A 63 27.98 2.50 -9.50
CA ALA A 63 28.83 3.03 -10.57
C ALA A 63 29.95 2.09 -11.03
N ALA A 64 30.33 1.11 -10.21
CA ALA A 64 31.31 0.06 -10.55
C ALA A 64 30.66 -1.20 -11.16
N GLY A 65 29.33 -1.23 -11.32
CA GLY A 65 28.59 -2.39 -11.84
C GLY A 65 28.31 -3.45 -10.78
N GLU A 66 28.53 -3.17 -9.51
CA GLU A 66 28.29 -4.12 -8.41
C GLU A 66 26.84 -4.02 -7.92
N PRO A 67 26.15 -5.15 -7.67
CA PRO A 67 24.80 -5.17 -7.14
C PRO A 67 24.74 -4.62 -5.71
N ILE A 68 23.54 -4.29 -5.25
CA ILE A 68 23.30 -3.86 -3.87
C ILE A 68 23.75 -4.96 -2.89
N PRO A 69 24.55 -4.63 -1.85
CA PRO A 69 24.95 -5.62 -0.84
C PRO A 69 23.74 -6.06 0.01
N ALA A 70 23.62 -7.37 0.28
CA ALA A 70 22.55 -7.90 1.12
C ALA A 70 22.50 -7.25 2.52
N GLU A 71 23.65 -6.99 3.14
CA GLU A 71 23.76 -6.28 4.43
C GLU A 71 23.12 -4.88 4.38
N LEU A 72 23.20 -4.19 3.24
CA LEU A 72 22.56 -2.89 3.08
C LEU A 72 21.04 -3.06 3.01
N VAL A 73 20.53 -4.06 2.29
CA VAL A 73 19.11 -4.37 2.22
C VAL A 73 18.55 -4.71 3.61
N GLU A 74 19.25 -5.51 4.40
CA GLU A 74 18.87 -5.80 5.79
C GLU A 74 18.73 -4.52 6.63
N LYS A 75 19.68 -3.59 6.51
CA LYS A 75 19.62 -2.29 7.18
C LYS A 75 18.43 -1.45 6.70
N MET A 76 18.11 -1.48 5.41
CA MET A 76 16.95 -0.80 4.85
C MET A 76 15.65 -1.37 5.41
N VAL A 77 15.51 -2.69 5.51
CA VAL A 77 14.34 -3.35 6.11
C VAL A 77 14.17 -2.97 7.59
N VAL A 78 15.28 -2.92 8.35
CA VAL A 78 15.24 -2.47 9.76
C VAL A 78 14.82 -1.00 9.86
N ALA A 79 15.33 -0.15 8.98
CA ALA A 79 14.99 1.28 8.97
C ALA A 79 13.52 1.50 8.59
N ASP A 80 12.96 0.74 7.64
CA ASP A 80 11.55 0.82 7.25
C ASP A 80 10.59 0.48 8.41
N ARG A 81 10.99 -0.43 9.28
CA ARG A 81 10.20 -0.81 10.46
C ARG A 81 10.13 0.28 11.52
N PHE A 82 11.08 1.21 11.50
CA PHE A 82 11.09 2.32 12.45
C PHE A 82 9.91 3.26 12.18
N GLY A 83 9.10 3.50 13.20
CA GLY A 83 7.92 4.37 13.08
C GLY A 83 6.70 3.74 12.39
N ARG A 84 6.71 2.46 12.06
CA ARG A 84 5.59 1.76 11.39
C ARG A 84 4.23 1.98 12.08
N ALA A 85 4.19 2.02 13.40
CA ALA A 85 2.96 2.31 14.13
C ALA A 85 2.43 3.72 13.90
N LEU A 86 3.30 4.70 13.66
CA LEU A 86 2.90 6.07 13.29
C LEU A 86 2.33 6.10 11.87
N GLU A 87 2.94 5.34 10.97
CA GLU A 87 2.44 5.21 9.59
C GLU A 87 1.05 4.56 9.57
N VAL A 88 0.85 3.45 10.28
CA VAL A 88 -0.47 2.82 10.41
C VAL A 88 -1.50 3.82 10.96
N ARG A 89 -1.16 4.60 11.98
CA ARG A 89 -2.06 5.62 12.52
C ARG A 89 -2.37 6.72 11.51
N ARG A 90 -1.41 7.10 10.67
CA ARG A 90 -1.63 8.05 9.56
C ARG A 90 -2.63 7.48 8.55
N GLN A 91 -2.44 6.23 8.15
CA GLN A 91 -3.35 5.53 7.23
C GLN A 91 -4.77 5.41 7.82
N LEU A 92 -4.89 5.12 9.12
CA LEU A 92 -6.18 5.15 9.81
C LEU A 92 -6.83 6.55 9.80
N GLY A 93 -6.02 7.61 9.84
CA GLY A 93 -6.51 8.99 9.67
C GLY A 93 -7.15 9.19 8.31
N HIS A 94 -6.47 8.80 7.24
CA HIS A 94 -7.02 8.85 5.89
C HIS A 94 -8.29 8.00 5.74
N ALA A 95 -8.30 6.79 6.30
CA ALA A 95 -9.45 5.90 6.26
C ALA A 95 -10.68 6.50 6.98
N ASN A 96 -10.48 7.08 8.17
CA ASN A 96 -11.57 7.73 8.91
C ASN A 96 -12.08 8.97 8.18
N VAL A 97 -11.20 9.82 7.64
CA VAL A 97 -11.61 10.98 6.83
C VAL A 97 -12.43 10.50 5.62
N SER A 98 -11.91 9.54 4.86
CA SER A 98 -12.61 8.97 3.70
C SER A 98 -14.00 8.45 4.08
N TYR A 99 -14.09 7.63 5.11
CA TYR A 99 -15.34 7.03 5.54
C TYR A 99 -16.36 8.08 6.04
N HIS A 100 -15.96 8.91 6.99
CA HIS A 100 -16.86 9.83 7.66
C HIS A 100 -17.31 11.01 6.79
N LEU A 101 -16.48 11.48 5.85
CA LEU A 101 -16.93 12.51 4.90
C LEU A 101 -18.05 11.98 3.98
N HIS A 102 -18.07 10.68 3.68
CA HIS A 102 -19.08 10.08 2.83
C HIS A 102 -20.33 9.64 3.59
N VAL A 103 -20.16 9.05 4.78
CA VAL A 103 -21.27 8.51 5.58
C VAL A 103 -22.00 9.60 6.34
N ASP A 104 -21.28 10.45 7.06
CA ASP A 104 -21.86 11.47 7.94
C ASP A 104 -22.24 12.75 7.17
N ARG A 105 -21.58 13.00 6.03
CA ARG A 105 -21.79 14.18 5.16
C ARG A 105 -21.79 15.50 5.96
N PRO A 106 -20.71 15.78 6.72
CA PRO A 106 -20.66 16.94 7.60
C PRO A 106 -20.74 18.24 6.79
N ALA A 107 -21.43 19.24 7.35
CA ALA A 107 -21.53 20.56 6.72
C ALA A 107 -20.19 21.30 6.72
N ASP A 108 -19.36 21.09 7.74
CA ASP A 108 -18.00 21.62 7.83
C ASP A 108 -16.98 20.52 7.60
N LEU A 109 -16.52 20.42 6.34
CA LEU A 109 -15.53 19.43 5.92
C LEU A 109 -14.18 19.64 6.60
N GLN A 110 -13.80 20.90 6.88
CA GLN A 110 -12.52 21.23 7.52
C GLN A 110 -12.51 20.73 8.96
N ALA A 111 -13.53 21.07 9.74
CA ALA A 111 -13.61 20.65 11.13
C ALA A 111 -13.68 19.12 11.26
N ALA A 112 -14.42 18.44 10.38
CA ALA A 112 -14.52 16.98 10.36
C ALA A 112 -13.16 16.33 10.02
N THR A 113 -12.47 16.84 9.01
CA THR A 113 -11.14 16.33 8.60
C THR A 113 -10.11 16.51 9.71
N GLU A 114 -10.04 17.70 10.31
CA GLU A 114 -9.15 17.96 11.45
C GLU A 114 -9.45 17.06 12.65
N HIS A 115 -10.74 16.84 12.95
CA HIS A 115 -11.16 15.94 14.02
C HIS A 115 -10.58 14.55 13.86
N TRP A 116 -10.77 13.93 12.70
CA TRP A 116 -10.33 12.55 12.46
C TRP A 116 -8.79 12.42 12.44
N TYR A 117 -8.07 13.39 11.91
CA TYR A 117 -6.62 13.38 12.01
C TYR A 117 -6.12 13.55 13.44
N ARG A 118 -6.78 14.37 14.27
CA ARG A 118 -6.43 14.50 15.70
C ARG A 118 -6.66 13.22 16.48
N VAL A 119 -7.74 12.52 16.20
CA VAL A 119 -8.05 11.25 16.90
C VAL A 119 -7.04 10.16 16.56
N THR A 120 -6.60 10.11 15.32
CA THR A 120 -5.74 9.02 14.81
C THR A 120 -4.26 9.32 14.88
N SER A 121 -3.84 10.57 14.71
CA SER A 121 -2.43 10.95 14.66
C SER A 121 -1.96 11.58 15.98
N PRO A 122 -0.77 11.22 16.48
CA PRO A 122 -0.13 11.94 17.58
C PRO A 122 0.40 13.32 17.13
N VAL A 123 0.57 13.51 15.81
CA VAL A 123 0.97 14.79 15.21
C VAL A 123 -0.28 15.56 14.85
N GLN A 124 -0.42 16.76 15.40
CA GLN A 124 -1.61 17.58 15.13
C GLN A 124 -1.55 18.18 13.72
N PRO A 125 -2.67 18.22 12.99
CA PRO A 125 -2.74 18.91 11.72
C PRO A 125 -2.50 20.42 11.91
N LEU A 126 -1.86 21.03 10.92
CA LEU A 126 -1.69 22.48 10.91
C LEU A 126 -3.05 23.16 10.70
N PRO A 127 -3.39 24.19 11.49
CA PRO A 127 -4.66 24.90 11.34
C PRO A 127 -4.81 25.52 9.95
N GLY A 128 -6.02 25.43 9.39
CA GLY A 128 -6.35 26.05 8.10
C GLY A 128 -5.83 25.31 6.86
N VAL A 129 -5.23 24.13 7.00
CA VAL A 129 -4.85 23.29 5.87
C VAL A 129 -6.04 22.48 5.40
N HIS A 130 -6.51 22.75 4.19
CA HIS A 130 -7.64 22.05 3.56
C HIS A 130 -7.19 20.73 2.92
N SER A 131 -6.65 19.80 3.72
CA SER A 131 -6.07 18.53 3.23
C SER A 131 -7.08 17.65 2.47
N TYR A 132 -8.36 17.73 2.81
CA TYR A 132 -9.41 17.03 2.06
C TYR A 132 -9.52 17.48 0.60
N ALA A 133 -9.19 18.73 0.28
CA ALA A 133 -9.28 19.24 -1.09
C ALA A 133 -8.20 18.65 -2.03
N GLY A 134 -7.07 18.22 -1.46
CA GLY A 134 -6.00 17.53 -2.20
C GLY A 134 -6.08 16.00 -2.09
N PHE A 135 -7.06 15.46 -1.38
CA PHE A 135 -7.17 14.01 -1.15
C PHE A 135 -7.95 13.32 -2.29
N GLY A 136 -7.26 13.07 -3.41
CA GLY A 136 -7.87 12.51 -4.63
C GLY A 136 -8.63 11.20 -4.43
N HIS A 137 -8.25 10.38 -3.47
CA HIS A 137 -8.94 9.13 -3.13
C HIS A 137 -10.42 9.32 -2.74
N LEU A 138 -10.81 10.50 -2.23
CA LEU A 138 -12.22 10.77 -1.92
C LEU A 138 -13.14 10.67 -3.15
N THR A 139 -12.62 10.86 -4.35
CA THR A 139 -13.39 10.76 -5.59
C THR A 139 -13.32 9.38 -6.25
N GLY A 140 -12.19 8.67 -6.13
CA GLY A 140 -11.98 7.35 -6.74
C GLY A 140 -12.40 6.20 -5.81
N TYR A 141 -11.95 6.25 -4.57
CA TYR A 141 -12.21 5.20 -3.56
C TYR A 141 -13.46 5.46 -2.72
N GLY A 142 -14.03 6.66 -2.77
CA GLY A 142 -15.20 7.01 -1.95
C GLY A 142 -14.91 6.80 -0.46
N ALA A 143 -15.73 5.97 0.21
CA ALA A 143 -15.58 5.61 1.62
C ALA A 143 -14.61 4.43 1.88
N CYS A 144 -13.91 3.94 0.86
CA CYS A 144 -13.19 2.66 0.92
C CYS A 144 -11.67 2.81 1.10
N TYR A 145 -11.14 3.95 1.54
CA TYR A 145 -9.70 4.09 1.75
C TYR A 145 -9.12 3.11 2.77
N TYR A 146 -9.92 2.53 3.65
CA TYR A 146 -9.51 1.50 4.59
C TYR A 146 -8.91 0.26 3.89
N THR A 147 -9.16 0.11 2.59
CA THR A 147 -8.66 -1.00 1.77
C THR A 147 -7.16 -1.21 1.92
N TYR A 148 -6.37 -0.12 1.96
CA TYR A 148 -4.91 -0.22 2.08
C TYR A 148 -4.45 -0.95 3.34
N GLN A 149 -5.14 -0.79 4.46
CA GLN A 149 -4.81 -1.52 5.69
C GLN A 149 -5.43 -2.92 5.72
N TRP A 150 -6.61 -3.08 5.17
CA TRP A 150 -7.29 -4.38 5.10
C TRP A 150 -6.58 -5.33 4.13
N SER A 151 -6.31 -4.85 2.92
CA SER A 151 -5.56 -5.60 1.90
C SER A 151 -4.14 -5.95 2.37
N LEU A 152 -3.50 -5.08 3.15
CA LEU A 152 -2.17 -5.37 3.72
C LEU A 152 -2.21 -6.58 4.66
N VAL A 153 -3.27 -6.77 5.43
CA VAL A 153 -3.43 -7.98 6.27
C VAL A 153 -3.49 -9.23 5.38
N ILE A 154 -4.25 -9.18 4.30
CA ILE A 154 -4.36 -10.28 3.34
C ILE A 154 -3.01 -10.54 2.66
N ALA A 155 -2.34 -9.50 2.19
CA ALA A 155 -1.02 -9.61 1.56
C ALA A 155 0.00 -10.26 2.51
N ARG A 156 0.00 -9.90 3.79
CA ARG A 156 0.90 -10.49 4.80
C ARG A 156 0.57 -11.94 5.11
N ASP A 157 -0.70 -12.32 5.07
CA ASP A 157 -1.11 -13.71 5.22
C ASP A 157 -0.64 -14.56 4.03
N LEU A 158 -0.88 -14.08 2.81
CA LEU A 158 -0.39 -14.72 1.58
C LEU A 158 1.15 -14.85 1.56
N LEU A 159 1.85 -13.79 1.98
CA LEU A 159 3.33 -13.80 2.08
C LEU A 159 3.83 -14.94 2.97
N SER A 160 3.09 -15.29 4.02
CA SER A 160 3.47 -16.39 4.92
C SER A 160 3.59 -17.74 4.21
N GLY A 161 2.86 -17.93 3.11
CA GLY A 161 2.90 -19.13 2.28
C GLY A 161 4.23 -19.38 1.58
N PHE A 162 5.03 -18.30 1.36
CA PHE A 162 6.36 -18.42 0.73
C PHE A 162 7.43 -18.94 1.69
N GLY A 163 7.16 -19.03 3.00
CA GLY A 163 8.11 -19.58 3.97
C GLY A 163 9.45 -18.83 4.06
N GLY A 164 9.51 -17.58 3.58
CA GLY A 164 10.71 -16.74 3.56
C GLY A 164 11.55 -16.83 2.27
N ASP A 165 11.17 -17.66 1.32
CA ASP A 165 11.77 -17.75 -0.01
C ASP A 165 10.80 -17.18 -1.06
N LEU A 166 10.97 -15.89 -1.40
CA LEU A 166 10.12 -15.19 -2.34
C LEU A 166 10.32 -15.61 -3.81
N LEU A 167 11.39 -16.34 -4.10
CA LEU A 167 11.69 -16.87 -5.45
C LEU A 167 11.22 -18.32 -5.61
N ASN A 168 10.56 -18.88 -4.62
CA ASN A 168 10.00 -20.24 -4.68
C ASN A 168 8.80 -20.29 -5.64
N ALA A 169 9.03 -20.82 -6.85
CA ALA A 169 8.02 -20.94 -7.89
C ALA A 169 6.85 -21.89 -7.56
N GLU A 170 7.02 -22.79 -6.58
CA GLU A 170 5.95 -23.70 -6.15
C GLU A 170 4.98 -23.02 -5.16
N ALA A 171 5.45 -21.95 -4.49
CA ALA A 171 4.64 -21.19 -3.55
C ALA A 171 3.81 -20.08 -4.24
N GLY A 172 4.27 -19.60 -5.41
CA GLY A 172 3.58 -18.60 -6.24
C GLY A 172 2.63 -19.25 -7.23
#